data_6d6da727d6414b777ccc6d41b0df1557
#
_entry.id   6d6da727d6414b777ccc6d41b0df1557
#
_cell.length_a   1.000
_cell.length_b   1.000
_cell.length_c   1.000
_cell.angle_alpha   90.00
_cell.angle_beta   90.00
_cell.angle_gamma   90.00
#
_symmetry.space_group_name_H-M   'P 1'
#
loop_
_entity.id
_entity.type
_entity.pdbx_description
1 polymer ?
#
loop_
_entity_poly.entity_id
_entity_poly.type
_entity_poly.pdbx_seq_one_letter_code
_entity_poly.pdbx_strand_id
1 'polypeptide(L)'
;FDYLKGVTEKYGLRRYIRFGELVNRAHWDDSEYRWHVFAESGQEYVAQFLISGAGALHIPRLPGIEGIDEFAGAAFHSAQWDHSVDLTGKRVAVIGTGASAIQIVPAIVDEVAELHLYQRTPPWVVPVPHTELPIALRRAFAIVPGLRLAVRSGIYWGLETVGFAMTKRPGLLRAIEAVGKRNIRRNVPDEELRRRLTPRYRAGCKRILYSGNNYYRAVANSKTTLITERIARITGDGIVTADGAEHPVDVIVYATGFHVTDSYTYVDVKGPRGEDLVDRWNSEGVVAHRGIAVADMPNLFFLLGPNTGLGHTSVVFMIESQIHYVAEAIAAVDKADAQALAPTRTAQDAFNTELQHQLAGSVWNTGGCSSWYLDEHGVNRTLWSGMTWQYWRATRKLQASEYRFSGVGTT
;
A
#
# COMPACT_ATOMS: atom_id res chain seq x y z
N PHE A 1 -17.54 -0.32 -2.07
CA PHE A 1 -17.79 0.82 -2.97
C PHE A 1 -19.09 1.56 -2.60
N ASP A 2 -20.21 0.86 -2.43
CA ASP A 2 -21.52 1.46 -2.10
C ASP A 2 -21.51 2.23 -0.77
N TYR A 3 -20.77 1.75 0.23
CA TYR A 3 -20.57 2.49 1.48
C TYR A 3 -19.95 3.88 1.25
N LEU A 4 -18.92 3.99 0.41
CA LEU A 4 -18.28 5.27 0.11
C LEU A 4 -19.20 6.21 -0.68
N LYS A 5 -19.99 5.68 -1.63
CA LYS A 5 -21.05 6.45 -2.32
C LYS A 5 -22.06 7.00 -1.33
N GLY A 6 -22.58 6.13 -0.46
CA GLY A 6 -23.55 6.54 0.56
C GLY A 6 -23.02 7.60 1.53
N VAL A 7 -21.74 7.54 1.91
CA VAL A 7 -21.08 8.59 2.72
C VAL A 7 -20.99 9.90 1.94
N THR A 8 -20.58 9.84 0.67
CA THR A 8 -20.46 11.01 -0.20
C THR A 8 -21.82 11.75 -0.36
N GLU A 9 -22.89 10.98 -0.56
CA GLU A 9 -24.25 11.49 -0.66
C GLU A 9 -24.73 12.07 0.68
N LYS A 10 -24.60 11.29 1.76
CA LYS A 10 -25.05 11.70 3.11
C LYS A 10 -24.47 13.01 3.58
N TYR A 11 -23.20 13.28 3.27
CA TYR A 11 -22.51 14.49 3.70
C TYR A 11 -22.39 15.55 2.59
N GLY A 12 -22.99 15.33 1.42
CA GLY A 12 -22.99 16.27 0.31
C GLY A 12 -21.57 16.57 -0.23
N LEU A 13 -20.66 15.59 -0.18
CA LEU A 13 -19.25 15.80 -0.48
C LEU A 13 -18.97 16.00 -1.97
N ARG A 14 -19.88 15.54 -2.86
CA ARG A 14 -19.68 15.59 -4.31
C ARG A 14 -19.35 17.00 -4.83
N ARG A 15 -19.92 18.04 -4.23
CA ARG A 15 -19.68 19.45 -4.62
C ARG A 15 -18.24 19.92 -4.41
N TYR A 16 -17.48 19.24 -3.55
CA TYR A 16 -16.08 19.57 -3.26
C TYR A 16 -15.09 18.73 -4.06
N ILE A 17 -15.57 17.76 -4.85
CA ILE A 17 -14.72 16.84 -5.63
C ILE A 17 -14.71 17.30 -7.09
N ARG A 18 -13.52 17.42 -7.66
CA ARG A 18 -13.32 17.61 -9.09
C ARG A 18 -12.84 16.28 -9.67
N PHE A 19 -13.61 15.73 -10.58
CA PHE A 19 -13.28 14.48 -11.26
C PHE A 19 -12.61 14.77 -12.60
N GLY A 20 -11.75 13.85 -13.06
CA GLY A 20 -11.04 14.00 -14.33
C GLY A 20 -9.91 15.02 -14.30
N GLU A 21 -9.49 15.45 -13.12
CA GLU A 21 -8.42 16.41 -12.89
C GLU A 21 -7.18 15.69 -12.38
N LEU A 22 -6.29 15.29 -13.28
CA LEU A 22 -5.01 14.71 -12.91
C LEU A 22 -4.01 15.83 -12.60
N VAL A 23 -3.65 15.95 -11.34
CA VAL A 23 -2.62 16.90 -10.88
C VAL A 23 -1.24 16.38 -11.26
N ASN A 24 -0.47 17.17 -11.97
CA ASN A 24 0.89 16.86 -12.41
C ASN A 24 1.97 17.81 -11.86
N ARG A 25 1.58 18.95 -11.30
CA ARG A 25 2.51 19.96 -10.80
C ARG A 25 1.92 20.74 -9.63
N ALA A 26 2.77 21.06 -8.64
CA ALA A 26 2.43 21.92 -7.52
C ALA A 26 3.63 22.78 -7.13
N HIS A 27 3.51 24.12 -7.23
CA HIS A 27 4.56 25.06 -6.95
C HIS A 27 4.17 26.01 -5.82
N TRP A 28 5.07 26.22 -4.88
CA TRP A 28 4.91 27.18 -3.79
C TRP A 28 5.30 28.57 -4.22
N ASP A 29 4.46 29.56 -3.94
CA ASP A 29 4.78 30.98 -4.08
C ASP A 29 5.14 31.58 -2.72
N ASP A 30 6.41 32.03 -2.58
CA ASP A 30 6.91 32.62 -1.35
C ASP A 30 6.29 34.00 -1.04
N SER A 31 5.82 34.72 -2.05
CA SER A 31 5.27 36.07 -1.90
C SER A 31 3.79 36.04 -1.46
N GLU A 32 3.04 35.03 -1.92
CA GLU A 32 1.63 34.87 -1.61
C GLU A 32 1.39 33.90 -0.45
N TYR A 33 2.41 33.09 -0.07
CA TYR A 33 2.28 31.97 0.86
C TYR A 33 1.21 30.97 0.41
N ARG A 34 1.21 30.60 -0.89
CA ARG A 34 0.21 29.73 -1.52
C ARG A 34 0.86 28.66 -2.39
N TRP A 35 0.17 27.56 -2.49
CA TRP A 35 0.44 26.52 -3.48
C TRP A 35 -0.38 26.79 -4.74
N HIS A 36 0.31 26.80 -5.89
CA HIS A 36 -0.27 26.80 -7.23
C HIS A 36 -0.23 25.36 -7.74
N VAL A 37 -1.39 24.75 -7.88
CA VAL A 37 -1.57 23.32 -8.25
C VAL A 37 -2.17 23.26 -9.64
N PHE A 38 -1.50 22.55 -10.54
CA PHE A 38 -1.87 22.48 -11.94
C PHE A 38 -2.33 21.06 -12.31
N ALA A 39 -3.44 20.99 -13.02
CA ALA A 39 -3.96 19.76 -13.61
C ALA A 39 -3.58 19.66 -15.08
N GLU A 40 -3.58 18.44 -15.63
CA GLU A 40 -3.36 18.21 -17.07
C GLU A 40 -4.39 18.90 -17.98
N SER A 41 -5.59 19.16 -17.46
CA SER A 41 -6.63 19.94 -18.13
C SER A 41 -6.23 21.39 -18.42
N GLY A 42 -5.12 21.87 -17.81
CA GLY A 42 -4.70 23.27 -17.81
C GLY A 42 -5.35 24.11 -16.70
N GLN A 43 -6.21 23.51 -15.88
CA GLN A 43 -6.81 24.20 -14.74
C GLN A 43 -5.77 24.41 -13.64
N GLU A 44 -5.74 25.63 -13.09
CA GLU A 44 -4.95 25.99 -11.90
C GLU A 44 -5.86 26.12 -10.67
N TYR A 45 -5.34 25.63 -9.54
CA TYR A 45 -5.95 25.76 -8.22
C TYR A 45 -4.97 26.43 -7.26
N VAL A 46 -5.39 27.48 -6.57
CA VAL A 46 -4.56 28.17 -5.59
C VAL A 46 -5.07 27.89 -4.19
N ALA A 47 -4.17 27.44 -3.30
CA ALA A 47 -4.54 27.06 -1.93
C ALA A 47 -3.43 27.38 -0.93
N GLN A 48 -3.79 27.69 0.32
CA GLN A 48 -2.84 27.91 1.41
C GLN A 48 -2.20 26.60 1.87
N PHE A 49 -2.97 25.52 1.89
CA PHE A 49 -2.53 24.20 2.34
C PHE A 49 -2.70 23.18 1.22
N LEU A 50 -1.68 22.37 0.98
CA LEU A 50 -1.72 21.26 0.05
C LEU A 50 -1.64 19.95 0.82
N ILE A 51 -2.67 19.09 0.69
CA ILE A 51 -2.75 17.81 1.37
C ILE A 51 -2.83 16.70 0.32
N SER A 52 -1.74 15.95 0.16
CA SER A 52 -1.70 14.82 -0.75
C SER A 52 -2.36 13.59 -0.11
N GLY A 53 -3.45 13.13 -0.70
CA GLY A 53 -4.14 11.88 -0.35
C GLY A 53 -4.02 10.81 -1.44
N ALA A 54 -3.05 10.93 -2.35
CA ALA A 54 -2.91 10.05 -3.52
C ALA A 54 -2.64 8.58 -3.15
N GLY A 55 -1.97 8.32 -2.02
CA GLY A 55 -1.56 6.97 -1.62
C GLY A 55 -0.45 6.41 -2.51
N ALA A 56 0.04 5.21 -2.18
CA ALA A 56 1.18 4.59 -2.88
C ALA A 56 0.80 3.41 -3.79
N LEU A 57 -0.47 3.01 -3.85
CA LEU A 57 -0.93 1.83 -4.59
C LEU A 57 -1.89 2.22 -5.72
N HIS A 58 -1.50 3.18 -6.56
CA HIS A 58 -2.35 3.66 -7.65
C HIS A 58 -1.66 3.62 -9.02
N ILE A 59 -0.33 3.70 -9.10
CA ILE A 59 0.41 3.65 -10.36
C ILE A 59 0.86 2.22 -10.63
N PRO A 60 0.31 1.51 -11.64
CA PRO A 60 0.67 0.14 -11.97
C PRO A 60 2.14 0.00 -12.34
N ARG A 61 2.78 -1.06 -11.85
CA ARG A 61 4.16 -1.40 -12.21
C ARG A 61 4.18 -2.60 -13.16
N LEU A 62 4.49 -2.36 -14.41
CA LEU A 62 4.76 -3.43 -15.36
C LEU A 62 6.17 -3.98 -15.15
N PRO A 63 6.40 -5.29 -15.34
CA PRO A 63 7.72 -5.87 -15.21
C PRO A 63 8.58 -5.55 -16.44
N GLY A 64 9.87 -5.32 -16.25
CA GLY A 64 10.83 -5.19 -17.35
C GLY A 64 11.15 -6.56 -17.97
N ILE A 65 10.22 -7.12 -18.71
CA ILE A 65 10.36 -8.39 -19.44
C ILE A 65 10.56 -8.08 -20.92
N GLU A 66 11.57 -8.71 -21.53
CA GLU A 66 11.82 -8.58 -22.97
C GLU A 66 10.59 -9.01 -23.76
N GLY A 67 10.24 -8.25 -24.79
CA GLY A 67 9.08 -8.52 -25.66
C GLY A 67 7.71 -8.26 -25.03
N ILE A 68 7.62 -7.51 -23.92
CA ILE A 68 6.35 -7.26 -23.21
C ILE A 68 5.28 -6.64 -24.12
N ASP A 69 5.69 -5.84 -25.11
CA ASP A 69 4.82 -5.17 -26.07
C ASP A 69 4.60 -6.00 -27.37
N GLU A 70 5.22 -7.18 -27.48
CA GLU A 70 5.11 -8.05 -28.65
C GLU A 70 3.90 -9.00 -28.59
N PHE A 71 3.26 -9.12 -27.43
CA PHE A 71 2.15 -10.05 -27.25
C PHE A 71 0.94 -9.66 -28.09
N ALA A 72 0.48 -10.58 -28.94
CA ALA A 72 -0.64 -10.33 -29.85
C ALA A 72 -2.03 -10.45 -29.19
N GLY A 73 -2.11 -11.12 -28.03
CA GLY A 73 -3.33 -11.28 -27.26
C GLY A 73 -3.62 -10.10 -26.35
N ALA A 74 -4.66 -10.21 -25.52
CA ALA A 74 -4.98 -9.19 -24.52
C ALA A 74 -4.01 -9.24 -23.33
N ALA A 75 -3.43 -8.08 -22.98
CA ALA A 75 -2.54 -7.96 -21.82
C ALA A 75 -2.88 -6.72 -21.00
N PHE A 76 -3.12 -6.86 -19.71
CA PHE A 76 -3.48 -5.74 -18.84
C PHE A 76 -3.02 -5.94 -17.40
N HIS A 77 -2.82 -4.82 -16.70
CA HIS A 77 -2.51 -4.84 -15.29
C HIS A 77 -3.78 -5.03 -14.46
N SER A 78 -3.68 -5.76 -13.33
CA SER A 78 -4.80 -6.08 -12.44
C SER A 78 -5.55 -4.84 -11.89
N ALA A 79 -4.91 -3.67 -11.85
CA ALA A 79 -5.54 -2.40 -11.46
C ALA A 79 -6.23 -1.68 -12.63
N GLN A 80 -5.99 -2.11 -13.85
CA GLN A 80 -6.57 -1.60 -15.09
C GLN A 80 -7.24 -2.76 -15.85
N TRP A 81 -8.14 -3.45 -15.12
CA TRP A 81 -8.80 -4.64 -15.63
C TRP A 81 -9.63 -4.29 -16.87
N ASP A 82 -9.36 -4.99 -17.99
CA ASP A 82 -10.14 -4.85 -19.20
C ASP A 82 -11.39 -5.74 -19.13
N HIS A 83 -12.52 -5.13 -18.83
CA HIS A 83 -13.82 -5.82 -18.74
C HIS A 83 -14.40 -6.23 -20.09
N SER A 84 -13.81 -5.81 -21.21
CA SER A 84 -14.23 -6.21 -22.55
C SER A 84 -13.67 -7.60 -22.94
N VAL A 85 -12.65 -8.07 -22.24
CA VAL A 85 -11.98 -9.35 -22.48
C VAL A 85 -12.74 -10.48 -21.79
N ASP A 86 -13.35 -11.37 -22.56
CA ASP A 86 -13.93 -12.60 -22.04
C ASP A 86 -12.83 -13.66 -21.83
N LEU A 87 -12.71 -14.16 -20.59
CA LEU A 87 -11.73 -15.18 -20.20
C LEU A 87 -12.25 -16.62 -20.38
N THR A 88 -13.54 -16.80 -20.71
CA THR A 88 -14.17 -18.11 -20.82
C THR A 88 -13.46 -18.97 -21.86
N GLY A 89 -12.98 -20.14 -21.44
CA GLY A 89 -12.30 -21.09 -22.31
C GLY A 89 -10.94 -20.64 -22.86
N LYS A 90 -10.35 -19.56 -22.31
CA LYS A 90 -9.03 -19.04 -22.69
C LYS A 90 -7.91 -19.67 -21.86
N ARG A 91 -6.70 -19.67 -22.40
CA ARG A 91 -5.46 -19.93 -21.67
C ARG A 91 -4.99 -18.61 -21.10
N VAL A 92 -4.97 -18.50 -19.77
CA VAL A 92 -4.69 -17.23 -19.10
C VAL A 92 -3.41 -17.33 -18.28
N ALA A 93 -2.49 -16.42 -18.50
CA ALA A 93 -1.31 -16.22 -17.64
C ALA A 93 -1.60 -15.17 -16.57
N VAL A 94 -1.30 -15.48 -15.30
CA VAL A 94 -1.27 -14.51 -14.19
C VAL A 94 0.17 -14.38 -13.70
N ILE A 95 0.76 -13.19 -13.90
CA ILE A 95 2.15 -12.94 -13.49
C ILE A 95 2.17 -12.26 -12.12
N GLY A 96 2.61 -13.02 -11.10
CA GLY A 96 2.67 -12.56 -9.71
C GLY A 96 1.75 -13.34 -8.77
N THR A 97 2.08 -13.31 -7.47
CA THR A 97 1.37 -14.04 -6.41
C THR A 97 1.05 -13.13 -5.21
N GLY A 98 0.92 -11.83 -5.45
CA GLY A 98 0.57 -10.83 -4.45
C GLY A 98 -0.92 -10.79 -4.09
N ALA A 99 -1.33 -9.71 -3.42
CA ALA A 99 -2.69 -9.52 -2.93
C ALA A 99 -3.76 -9.55 -4.04
N SER A 100 -3.43 -9.10 -5.25
CA SER A 100 -4.32 -9.18 -6.41
C SER A 100 -4.45 -10.62 -6.90
N ALA A 101 -3.34 -11.33 -7.10
CA ALA A 101 -3.35 -12.69 -7.62
C ALA A 101 -4.09 -13.68 -6.73
N ILE A 102 -3.98 -13.58 -5.39
CA ILE A 102 -4.70 -14.48 -4.47
C ILE A 102 -6.22 -14.31 -4.53
N GLN A 103 -6.72 -13.24 -5.13
CA GLN A 103 -8.14 -12.98 -5.35
C GLN A 103 -8.54 -13.32 -6.79
N ILE A 104 -7.72 -12.98 -7.77
CA ILE A 104 -7.97 -13.23 -9.19
C ILE A 104 -7.99 -14.73 -9.50
N VAL A 105 -6.94 -15.45 -9.09
CA VAL A 105 -6.77 -16.88 -9.40
C VAL A 105 -7.98 -17.72 -9.02
N PRO A 106 -8.53 -17.65 -7.78
CA PRO A 106 -9.72 -18.41 -7.44
C PRO A 106 -11.01 -17.89 -8.09
N ALA A 107 -11.02 -16.65 -8.58
CA ALA A 107 -12.19 -16.09 -9.25
C ALA A 107 -12.33 -16.58 -10.69
N ILE A 108 -11.21 -16.81 -11.39
CA ILE A 108 -11.23 -17.14 -12.82
C ILE A 108 -10.96 -18.62 -13.14
N VAL A 109 -10.42 -19.41 -12.20
CA VAL A 109 -9.98 -20.79 -12.48
C VAL A 109 -11.05 -21.70 -13.05
N ASP A 110 -12.29 -21.52 -12.66
CA ASP A 110 -13.40 -22.33 -13.13
C ASP A 110 -13.86 -21.94 -14.56
N GLU A 111 -13.63 -20.68 -14.97
CA GLU A 111 -14.06 -20.10 -16.23
C GLU A 111 -13.05 -20.36 -17.37
N VAL A 112 -11.75 -20.35 -17.06
CA VAL A 112 -10.68 -20.48 -18.05
C VAL A 112 -10.48 -21.92 -18.49
N ALA A 113 -9.88 -22.15 -19.67
CA ALA A 113 -9.44 -23.49 -20.10
C ALA A 113 -8.18 -23.91 -19.33
N GLU A 114 -7.18 -23.02 -19.27
CA GLU A 114 -5.93 -23.23 -18.58
C GLU A 114 -5.51 -21.97 -17.85
N LEU A 115 -4.89 -22.12 -16.67
CA LEU A 115 -4.36 -21.04 -15.87
C LEU A 115 -2.86 -21.24 -15.62
N HIS A 116 -2.03 -20.37 -16.15
CA HIS A 116 -0.57 -20.36 -15.94
C HIS A 116 -0.24 -19.33 -14.86
N LEU A 117 0.08 -19.77 -13.64
CA LEU A 117 0.42 -18.90 -12.52
C LEU A 117 1.94 -18.77 -12.37
N TYR A 118 2.49 -17.60 -12.67
CA TYR A 118 3.94 -17.33 -12.57
C TYR A 118 4.29 -16.84 -11.16
N GLN A 119 5.11 -17.64 -10.46
CA GLN A 119 5.49 -17.38 -9.08
C GLN A 119 7.01 -17.24 -8.92
N ARG A 120 7.49 -16.03 -8.67
CA ARG A 120 8.90 -15.80 -8.27
C ARG A 120 9.16 -16.22 -6.82
N THR A 121 8.23 -15.88 -5.92
CA THR A 121 8.35 -16.13 -4.47
C THR A 121 6.96 -16.42 -3.91
N PRO A 122 6.74 -17.57 -3.24
CA PRO A 122 5.44 -17.87 -2.65
C PRO A 122 5.08 -16.90 -1.52
N PRO A 123 3.80 -16.48 -1.39
CA PRO A 123 3.35 -15.64 -0.29
C PRO A 123 2.93 -16.47 0.94
N TRP A 124 3.00 -15.87 2.13
CA TRP A 124 2.28 -16.39 3.29
C TRP A 124 0.80 -16.07 3.18
N VAL A 125 -0.03 -17.08 2.94
CA VAL A 125 -1.50 -16.95 2.89
C VAL A 125 -2.11 -17.63 4.10
N VAL A 126 -2.80 -16.83 4.92
CA VAL A 126 -3.47 -17.29 6.16
C VAL A 126 -4.97 -17.39 5.88
N PRO A 127 -5.64 -18.47 6.31
CA PRO A 127 -7.08 -18.61 6.12
C PRO A 127 -7.83 -17.63 7.02
N VAL A 128 -8.78 -16.92 6.42
CA VAL A 128 -9.77 -16.11 7.14
C VAL A 128 -11.15 -16.64 6.81
N PRO A 129 -12.01 -16.88 7.81
CA PRO A 129 -13.39 -17.28 7.54
C PRO A 129 -14.12 -16.19 6.73
N HIS A 130 -14.49 -16.51 5.50
CA HIS A 130 -15.45 -15.69 4.74
C HIS A 130 -16.86 -16.11 5.16
N THR A 131 -17.25 -15.71 6.34
CA THR A 131 -18.61 -15.93 6.81
C THR A 131 -19.27 -14.60 7.07
N GLU A 132 -20.46 -14.43 6.55
CA GLU A 132 -21.33 -13.35 7.02
C GLU A 132 -21.49 -13.48 8.52
N LEU A 133 -21.55 -12.34 9.21
CA LEU A 133 -21.82 -12.34 10.63
C LEU A 133 -23.14 -13.08 10.89
N PRO A 134 -23.16 -14.11 11.77
CA PRO A 134 -24.38 -14.82 12.11
C PRO A 134 -25.49 -13.86 12.52
N ILE A 135 -26.72 -14.13 12.08
CA ILE A 135 -27.88 -13.29 12.38
C ILE A 135 -28.04 -13.05 13.89
N ALA A 136 -27.75 -14.08 14.70
CA ALA A 136 -27.76 -13.96 16.17
C ALA A 136 -26.77 -12.92 16.67
N LEU A 137 -25.56 -12.86 16.11
CA LEU A 137 -24.54 -11.87 16.48
C LEU A 137 -24.92 -10.47 15.99
N ARG A 138 -25.49 -10.34 14.79
CA ARG A 138 -26.03 -9.05 14.29
C ARG A 138 -27.13 -8.52 15.22
N ARG A 139 -28.05 -9.38 15.68
CA ARG A 139 -29.09 -9.02 16.65
C ARG A 139 -28.49 -8.66 18.02
N ALA A 140 -27.53 -9.44 18.50
CA ALA A 140 -26.84 -9.14 19.75
C ALA A 140 -26.15 -7.76 19.72
N PHE A 141 -25.53 -7.37 18.60
CA PHE A 141 -24.94 -6.03 18.42
C PHE A 141 -25.95 -4.87 18.48
N ALA A 142 -27.21 -5.14 18.13
CA ALA A 142 -28.28 -4.16 18.21
C ALA A 142 -28.89 -4.05 19.62
N ILE A 143 -28.89 -5.15 20.38
CA ILE A 143 -29.60 -5.24 21.67
C ILE A 143 -28.66 -5.03 22.86
N VAL A 144 -27.41 -5.52 22.79
CA VAL A 144 -26.46 -5.47 23.90
C VAL A 144 -25.55 -4.24 23.79
N PRO A 145 -25.73 -3.21 24.64
CA PRO A 145 -24.90 -2.04 24.64
C PRO A 145 -23.42 -2.39 24.86
N GLY A 146 -22.53 -1.79 24.09
CA GLY A 146 -21.08 -1.99 24.22
C GLY A 146 -20.53 -3.28 23.62
N LEU A 147 -21.33 -4.29 23.26
CA LEU A 147 -20.84 -5.55 22.70
C LEU A 147 -20.05 -5.33 21.39
N ARG A 148 -20.56 -4.48 20.51
CA ARG A 148 -19.85 -4.11 19.27
C ARG A 148 -18.50 -3.48 19.56
N LEU A 149 -18.42 -2.61 20.57
CA LEU A 149 -17.16 -1.96 20.97
C LEU A 149 -16.19 -3.00 21.57
N ALA A 150 -16.68 -3.90 22.41
CA ALA A 150 -15.86 -4.96 23.02
C ALA A 150 -15.25 -5.89 21.96
N VAL A 151 -16.07 -6.35 20.99
CA VAL A 151 -15.58 -7.18 19.87
C VAL A 151 -14.58 -6.41 19.00
N ARG A 152 -14.87 -5.15 18.65
CA ARG A 152 -13.94 -4.29 17.90
C ARG A 152 -12.61 -4.13 18.65
N SER A 153 -12.67 -3.86 19.94
CA SER A 153 -11.47 -3.71 20.79
C SER A 153 -10.67 -5.01 20.86
N GLY A 154 -11.35 -6.16 21.00
CA GLY A 154 -10.70 -7.47 20.99
C GLY A 154 -9.96 -7.74 19.67
N ILE A 155 -10.58 -7.45 18.53
CA ILE A 155 -9.94 -7.56 17.21
C ILE A 155 -8.75 -6.59 17.11
N TYR A 156 -8.93 -5.34 17.51
CA TYR A 156 -7.88 -4.32 17.46
C TYR A 156 -6.64 -4.75 18.26
N TRP A 157 -6.80 -5.12 19.53
CA TRP A 157 -5.68 -5.53 20.37
C TRP A 157 -5.05 -6.86 19.92
N GLY A 158 -5.87 -7.77 19.36
CA GLY A 158 -5.35 -8.99 18.72
C GLY A 158 -4.43 -8.66 17.54
N LEU A 159 -4.79 -7.70 16.69
CA LEU A 159 -3.95 -7.25 15.58
C LEU A 159 -2.72 -6.46 16.08
N GLU A 160 -2.84 -5.66 17.13
CA GLU A 160 -1.70 -4.98 17.76
C GLU A 160 -0.67 -5.97 18.33
N THR A 161 -1.10 -7.15 18.82
CA THR A 161 -0.14 -8.21 19.22
C THR A 161 0.64 -8.77 18.04
N VAL A 162 0.02 -8.85 16.85
CA VAL A 162 0.74 -9.19 15.61
C VAL A 162 1.72 -8.08 15.25
N GLY A 163 1.32 -6.81 15.38
CA GLY A 163 2.21 -5.66 15.20
C GLY A 163 3.42 -5.69 16.12
N PHE A 164 3.21 -6.01 17.41
CA PHE A 164 4.29 -6.23 18.37
C PHE A 164 5.24 -7.35 17.95
N ALA A 165 4.68 -8.48 17.45
CA ALA A 165 5.49 -9.58 16.95
C ALA A 165 6.32 -9.12 15.73
N MET A 166 5.74 -8.37 14.79
CA MET A 166 6.45 -7.88 13.60
C MET A 166 7.59 -6.91 13.92
N THR A 167 7.39 -6.04 14.92
CA THR A 167 8.33 -4.95 15.22
C THR A 167 9.34 -5.30 16.31
N LYS A 168 8.94 -6.01 17.35
CA LYS A 168 9.75 -6.22 18.55
C LYS A 168 10.14 -7.69 18.78
N ARG A 169 9.36 -8.67 18.35
CA ARG A 169 9.56 -10.10 18.61
C ARG A 169 9.27 -10.98 17.40
N PRO A 170 10.05 -10.87 16.29
CA PRO A 170 9.79 -11.63 15.05
C PRO A 170 9.69 -13.15 15.22
N GLY A 171 10.28 -13.68 16.29
CA GLY A 171 10.20 -15.11 16.63
C GLY A 171 8.76 -15.62 16.87
N LEU A 172 7.85 -14.76 17.36
CA LEU A 172 6.44 -15.13 17.58
C LEU A 172 5.69 -15.38 16.28
N LEU A 173 6.15 -14.85 15.15
CA LEU A 173 5.55 -15.05 13.83
C LEU A 173 5.61 -16.50 13.35
N ARG A 174 6.40 -17.38 14.01
CA ARG A 174 6.38 -18.83 13.77
C ARG A 174 4.99 -19.44 13.95
N ALA A 175 4.16 -18.88 14.82
CA ALA A 175 2.76 -19.31 14.97
C ALA A 175 1.97 -19.06 13.68
N ILE A 176 2.14 -17.91 13.06
CA ILE A 176 1.50 -17.56 11.77
C ILE A 176 2.03 -18.47 10.65
N GLU A 177 3.35 -18.74 10.64
CA GLU A 177 3.95 -19.68 9.69
C GLU A 177 3.36 -21.09 9.83
N ALA A 178 3.14 -21.55 11.06
CA ALA A 178 2.52 -22.86 11.32
C ALA A 178 1.08 -22.92 10.78
N VAL A 179 0.31 -21.85 10.97
CA VAL A 179 -1.04 -21.72 10.40
C VAL A 179 -0.99 -21.73 8.87
N GLY A 180 -0.10 -20.96 8.26
CA GLY A 180 0.10 -20.92 6.80
C GLY A 180 0.49 -22.29 6.24
N LYS A 181 1.45 -22.97 6.84
CA LYS A 181 1.86 -24.33 6.45
C LYS A 181 0.73 -25.35 6.60
N ARG A 182 -0.09 -25.24 7.66
CA ARG A 182 -1.25 -26.09 7.84
C ARG A 182 -2.29 -25.83 6.73
N ASN A 183 -2.49 -24.57 6.36
CA ASN A 183 -3.40 -24.18 5.27
C ASN A 183 -2.96 -24.80 3.94
N ILE A 184 -1.68 -24.73 3.60
CA ILE A 184 -1.11 -25.38 2.40
C ILE A 184 -1.36 -26.88 2.44
N ARG A 185 -0.98 -27.58 3.54
CA ARG A 185 -1.15 -29.04 3.67
C ARG A 185 -2.59 -29.49 3.54
N ARG A 186 -3.54 -28.68 4.02
CA ARG A 186 -4.96 -29.02 3.99
C ARG A 186 -5.57 -28.89 2.58
N ASN A 187 -5.08 -27.99 1.76
CA ASN A 187 -5.71 -27.63 0.49
C ASN A 187 -4.91 -28.08 -0.75
N VAL A 188 -3.67 -28.53 -0.59
CA VAL A 188 -2.79 -28.97 -1.67
C VAL A 188 -2.39 -30.42 -1.41
N PRO A 189 -2.95 -31.41 -2.14
CA PRO A 189 -2.61 -32.82 -1.96
C PRO A 189 -1.20 -33.18 -2.39
N ASP A 190 -0.72 -32.59 -3.49
CA ASP A 190 0.58 -32.87 -4.08
C ASP A 190 1.74 -32.32 -3.23
N GLU A 191 2.74 -33.16 -2.97
CA GLU A 191 3.86 -32.82 -2.08
C GLU A 191 4.86 -31.84 -2.72
N GLU A 192 5.13 -32.02 -4.00
CA GLU A 192 6.05 -31.14 -4.75
C GLU A 192 5.45 -29.75 -4.88
N LEU A 193 4.15 -29.67 -5.20
CA LEU A 193 3.43 -28.39 -5.23
C LEU A 193 3.42 -27.71 -3.85
N ARG A 194 3.22 -28.49 -2.76
CA ARG A 194 3.34 -27.93 -1.39
C ARG A 194 4.71 -27.33 -1.13
N ARG A 195 5.77 -28.01 -1.56
CA ARG A 195 7.14 -27.52 -1.40
C ARG A 195 7.35 -26.21 -2.15
N ARG A 196 6.86 -26.09 -3.38
CA ARG A 196 6.92 -24.87 -4.21
C ARG A 196 6.10 -23.71 -3.65
N LEU A 197 4.99 -23.99 -2.97
CA LEU A 197 4.09 -23.00 -2.37
C LEU A 197 4.48 -22.59 -0.94
N THR A 198 5.45 -23.25 -0.31
CA THR A 198 5.86 -22.94 1.07
C THR A 198 6.95 -21.87 1.09
N PRO A 199 6.70 -20.67 1.69
CA PRO A 199 7.69 -19.61 1.77
C PRO A 199 8.89 -20.02 2.65
N ARG A 200 10.09 -19.57 2.27
CA ARG A 200 11.34 -19.82 3.00
C ARG A 200 11.80 -18.63 3.85
N TYR A 201 11.04 -17.54 3.84
CA TYR A 201 11.28 -16.33 4.60
C TYR A 201 10.29 -16.18 5.76
N ARG A 202 10.62 -15.35 6.77
CA ARG A 202 9.78 -15.11 7.95
C ARG A 202 8.43 -14.49 7.56
N ALA A 203 7.32 -15.02 8.12
CA ALA A 203 6.01 -14.40 7.96
C ALA A 203 6.06 -12.94 8.42
N GLY A 204 5.41 -12.05 7.66
CA GLY A 204 5.43 -10.60 7.92
C GLY A 204 6.54 -9.84 7.21
N CYS A 205 7.64 -10.49 6.78
CA CYS A 205 8.68 -9.85 5.95
C CYS A 205 8.09 -9.23 4.67
N LYS A 206 7.20 -9.98 4.01
CA LYS A 206 6.22 -9.45 3.03
C LYS A 206 4.84 -9.40 3.67
N ARG A 207 3.93 -8.64 3.08
CA ARG A 207 2.54 -8.59 3.53
C ARG A 207 1.98 -10.01 3.70
N ILE A 208 1.49 -10.33 4.89
CA ILE A 208 0.72 -11.54 5.13
C ILE A 208 -0.61 -11.38 4.38
N LEU A 209 -0.92 -12.35 3.52
CA LEU A 209 -2.13 -12.30 2.73
C LEU A 209 -3.23 -13.13 3.41
N TYR A 210 -4.45 -12.65 3.33
CA TYR A 210 -5.61 -13.29 3.92
C TYR A 210 -6.53 -13.74 2.79
N SER A 211 -6.83 -15.04 2.74
CA SER A 211 -7.76 -15.60 1.78
C SER A 211 -8.65 -16.62 2.48
N GLY A 212 -9.89 -16.73 2.03
CA GLY A 212 -10.67 -17.94 2.29
C GLY A 212 -9.89 -19.17 1.82
N ASN A 213 -10.37 -20.36 2.05
CA ASN A 213 -9.66 -21.60 1.67
C ASN A 213 -9.60 -21.85 0.15
N ASN A 214 -9.90 -20.84 -0.67
CA ASN A 214 -10.08 -20.98 -2.12
C ASN A 214 -8.76 -20.80 -2.91
N TYR A 215 -7.80 -19.95 -2.47
CA TYR A 215 -6.58 -19.71 -3.24
C TYR A 215 -5.76 -20.98 -3.48
N TYR A 216 -5.39 -21.69 -2.42
CA TYR A 216 -4.59 -22.91 -2.58
C TYR A 216 -5.35 -24.04 -3.29
N ARG A 217 -6.68 -24.07 -3.17
CA ARG A 217 -7.51 -25.00 -3.94
C ARG A 217 -7.51 -24.67 -5.43
N ALA A 218 -7.58 -23.38 -5.77
CA ALA A 218 -7.48 -22.92 -7.16
C ALA A 218 -6.09 -23.22 -7.75
N VAL A 219 -5.02 -23.02 -6.97
CA VAL A 219 -3.66 -23.38 -7.42
C VAL A 219 -3.47 -24.90 -7.58
N ALA A 220 -4.17 -25.71 -6.77
CA ALA A 220 -4.15 -27.17 -6.89
C ALA A 220 -5.20 -27.73 -7.87
N ASN A 221 -5.94 -26.87 -8.57
CA ASN A 221 -6.88 -27.28 -9.61
C ASN A 221 -6.14 -27.85 -10.83
N SER A 222 -6.70 -28.87 -11.47
CA SER A 222 -6.11 -29.51 -12.66
C SER A 222 -5.89 -28.55 -13.86
N LYS A 223 -6.64 -27.46 -13.93
CA LYS A 223 -6.46 -26.41 -14.93
C LYS A 223 -5.31 -25.48 -14.65
N THR A 224 -4.73 -25.49 -13.41
CA THR A 224 -3.70 -24.55 -12.99
C THR A 224 -2.30 -25.17 -13.08
N THR A 225 -1.40 -24.53 -13.82
CA THR A 225 0.03 -24.83 -13.84
C THR A 225 0.80 -23.75 -13.09
N LEU A 226 1.46 -24.14 -11.98
CA LEU A 226 2.36 -23.24 -11.24
C LEU A 226 3.76 -23.25 -11.89
N ILE A 227 4.18 -22.10 -12.42
CA ILE A 227 5.46 -21.89 -13.08
C ILE A 227 6.35 -21.07 -12.16
N THR A 228 7.52 -21.60 -11.79
CA THR A 228 8.49 -20.95 -10.89
C THR A 228 9.77 -20.53 -11.60
N GLU A 229 9.96 -20.96 -12.82
CA GLU A 229 11.03 -20.58 -13.72
C GLU A 229 10.92 -19.09 -14.06
N ARG A 230 12.07 -18.44 -14.17
CA ARG A 230 12.11 -17.01 -14.54
C ARG A 230 11.56 -16.85 -15.95
N ILE A 231 10.70 -15.88 -16.16
CA ILE A 231 10.27 -15.46 -17.50
C ILE A 231 11.52 -14.87 -18.20
N ALA A 232 11.85 -15.42 -19.36
CA ALA A 232 12.93 -14.92 -20.21
C ALA A 232 12.40 -13.79 -21.10
N ARG A 233 11.32 -14.06 -21.84
CA ARG A 233 10.68 -13.09 -22.72
C ARG A 233 9.20 -13.40 -22.93
N ILE A 234 8.48 -12.42 -23.46
CA ILE A 234 7.13 -12.55 -24.00
C ILE A 234 7.25 -12.54 -25.51
N THR A 235 6.44 -13.35 -26.19
CA THR A 235 6.34 -13.44 -27.66
C THR A 235 4.92 -13.12 -28.09
N GLY A 236 4.68 -13.05 -29.41
CA GLY A 236 3.33 -12.85 -29.93
C GLY A 236 2.30 -13.88 -29.44
N ASP A 237 2.73 -15.13 -29.20
CA ASP A 237 1.84 -16.26 -28.87
C ASP A 237 1.85 -16.63 -27.37
N GLY A 238 2.74 -16.06 -26.55
CA GLY A 238 2.83 -16.47 -25.14
C GLY A 238 4.10 -16.07 -24.42
N ILE A 239 4.50 -16.88 -23.43
CA ILE A 239 5.59 -16.61 -22.50
C ILE A 239 6.65 -17.70 -22.62
N VAL A 240 7.91 -17.32 -22.76
CA VAL A 240 9.08 -18.22 -22.76
C VAL A 240 9.80 -18.09 -21.42
N THR A 241 10.04 -19.22 -20.78
CA THR A 241 10.81 -19.29 -19.52
C THR A 241 12.29 -19.52 -19.76
N ALA A 242 13.13 -19.28 -18.74
CA ALA A 242 14.59 -19.29 -18.86
C ALA A 242 15.18 -20.69 -19.14
N ASP A 243 14.42 -21.75 -18.93
CA ASP A 243 14.72 -23.13 -19.31
C ASP A 243 14.39 -23.44 -20.77
N GLY A 244 13.88 -22.45 -21.53
CA GLY A 244 13.50 -22.56 -22.92
C GLY A 244 12.08 -23.09 -23.15
N ALA A 245 11.30 -23.39 -22.11
CA ALA A 245 9.92 -23.83 -22.27
C ALA A 245 9.02 -22.69 -22.78
N GLU A 246 8.18 -23.03 -23.75
CA GLU A 246 7.18 -22.13 -24.31
C GLU A 246 5.82 -22.41 -23.68
N HIS A 247 5.14 -21.36 -23.26
CA HIS A 247 3.81 -21.39 -22.64
C HIS A 247 2.85 -20.56 -23.44
N PRO A 248 2.16 -21.14 -24.44
CA PRO A 248 1.18 -20.42 -25.25
C PRO A 248 0.00 -19.98 -24.38
N VAL A 249 -0.40 -18.71 -24.48
CA VAL A 249 -1.53 -18.12 -23.76
C VAL A 249 -2.30 -17.16 -24.64
N ASP A 250 -3.56 -16.93 -24.30
CA ASP A 250 -4.46 -16.03 -25.05
C ASP A 250 -4.61 -14.68 -24.32
N VAL A 251 -4.35 -14.66 -22.99
CA VAL A 251 -4.47 -13.45 -22.16
C VAL A 251 -3.36 -13.42 -21.12
N ILE A 252 -2.77 -12.24 -20.88
CA ILE A 252 -1.80 -12.00 -19.81
C ILE A 252 -2.36 -10.98 -18.79
N VAL A 253 -2.44 -11.38 -17.51
CA VAL A 253 -2.83 -10.51 -16.41
C VAL A 253 -1.58 -10.21 -15.56
N TYR A 254 -1.14 -8.95 -15.55
CA TYR A 254 -0.04 -8.49 -14.71
C TYR A 254 -0.53 -8.19 -13.28
N ALA A 255 -0.25 -9.08 -12.34
CA ALA A 255 -0.47 -8.89 -10.90
C ALA A 255 0.84 -8.48 -10.19
N THR A 256 1.59 -7.59 -10.82
CA THR A 256 3.00 -7.25 -10.53
C THR A 256 3.15 -6.09 -9.55
N GLY A 257 2.04 -5.51 -9.07
CA GLY A 257 2.00 -4.47 -8.04
C GLY A 257 2.14 -3.06 -8.60
N PHE A 258 2.67 -2.16 -7.78
CA PHE A 258 2.62 -0.72 -8.02
C PHE A 258 3.99 -0.07 -7.79
N HIS A 259 4.15 1.14 -8.33
CA HIS A 259 5.24 2.06 -7.97
C HIS A 259 4.96 2.63 -6.58
N VAL A 260 5.58 2.07 -5.54
CA VAL A 260 5.31 2.43 -4.14
C VAL A 260 6.32 3.42 -3.59
N THR A 261 7.60 3.15 -3.83
CA THR A 261 8.72 3.95 -3.30
C THR A 261 9.07 5.13 -4.20
N ASP A 262 8.60 5.14 -5.43
CA ASP A 262 8.87 6.10 -6.50
C ASP A 262 7.60 6.78 -7.05
N SER A 263 6.44 6.57 -6.43
CA SER A 263 5.17 7.19 -6.85
C SER A 263 5.17 8.72 -6.79
N TYR A 264 6.02 9.31 -5.97
CA TYR A 264 6.19 10.76 -5.85
C TYR A 264 6.80 11.41 -7.09
N THR A 265 7.49 10.66 -7.96
CA THR A 265 8.10 11.18 -9.18
C THR A 265 7.10 11.58 -10.28
N TYR A 266 5.82 11.23 -10.10
CA TYR A 266 4.76 11.53 -11.07
C TYR A 266 4.12 12.90 -10.90
N VAL A 267 4.51 13.66 -9.87
CA VAL A 267 4.06 15.03 -9.64
C VAL A 267 5.27 15.92 -9.41
N ASP A 268 5.44 16.97 -10.23
CA ASP A 268 6.48 17.98 -10.05
C ASP A 268 6.09 18.88 -8.86
N VAL A 269 6.79 18.74 -7.72
CA VAL A 269 6.52 19.50 -6.50
C VAL A 269 7.71 20.40 -6.20
N LYS A 270 7.51 21.73 -6.34
CA LYS A 270 8.53 22.73 -6.05
C LYS A 270 8.17 23.58 -4.84
N GLY A 271 9.04 23.57 -3.86
CA GLY A 271 8.96 24.37 -2.65
C GLY A 271 9.56 25.77 -2.81
N PRO A 272 9.85 26.44 -1.67
CA PRO A 272 10.44 27.78 -1.66
C PRO A 272 11.70 27.87 -2.54
N ARG A 273 11.84 28.99 -3.24
CA ARG A 273 12.98 29.26 -4.15
C ARG A 273 13.14 28.22 -5.27
N GLY A 274 12.09 27.46 -5.58
CA GLY A 274 12.11 26.44 -6.62
C GLY A 274 12.79 25.13 -6.21
N GLU A 275 12.98 24.87 -4.91
CA GLU A 275 13.53 23.60 -4.43
C GLU A 275 12.65 22.45 -4.88
N ASP A 276 13.23 21.48 -5.60
CA ASP A 276 12.53 20.33 -6.14
C ASP A 276 12.47 19.19 -5.10
N LEU A 277 11.27 18.79 -4.72
CA LEU A 277 11.06 17.71 -3.73
C LEU A 277 11.47 16.35 -4.29
N VAL A 278 11.25 16.12 -5.59
CA VAL A 278 11.61 14.86 -6.27
C VAL A 278 13.13 14.69 -6.28
N ASP A 279 13.86 15.72 -6.70
CA ASP A 279 15.32 15.70 -6.73
C ASP A 279 15.89 15.48 -5.32
N ARG A 280 15.32 16.15 -4.32
CA ARG A 280 15.72 15.98 -2.93
C ARG A 280 15.48 14.55 -2.43
N TRP A 281 14.32 13.98 -2.69
CA TRP A 281 14.02 12.61 -2.28
C TRP A 281 14.81 11.55 -3.06
N ASN A 282 15.15 11.81 -4.30
CA ASN A 282 16.06 10.95 -5.06
C ASN A 282 17.49 10.95 -4.48
N SER A 283 17.97 12.07 -3.95
CA SER A 283 19.31 12.18 -3.39
C SER A 283 19.42 11.77 -1.91
N GLU A 284 18.44 12.15 -1.07
CA GLU A 284 18.46 11.93 0.38
C GLU A 284 17.62 10.71 0.83
N GLY A 285 16.79 10.18 -0.09
CA GLY A 285 15.76 9.20 0.19
C GLY A 285 14.45 9.84 0.65
N VAL A 286 13.36 9.09 0.51
CA VAL A 286 11.99 9.55 0.83
C VAL A 286 11.81 9.64 2.33
N VAL A 287 11.73 10.85 2.88
CA VAL A 287 11.59 11.13 4.32
C VAL A 287 10.54 12.21 4.56
N ALA A 288 9.86 12.11 5.71
CA ALA A 288 8.94 13.13 6.18
C ALA A 288 8.92 13.15 7.72
N HIS A 289 8.60 14.29 8.32
CA HIS A 289 8.37 14.40 9.75
C HIS A 289 7.03 13.72 10.10
N ARG A 290 7.07 12.71 10.95
CA ARG A 290 5.93 11.85 11.35
C ARG A 290 5.21 11.18 10.15
N GLY A 291 5.85 11.17 8.96
CA GLY A 291 5.21 10.70 7.73
C GLY A 291 4.09 11.61 7.23
N ILE A 292 4.03 12.85 7.71
CA ILE A 292 2.93 13.80 7.43
C ILE A 292 3.43 15.05 6.71
N ALA A 293 4.49 15.68 7.18
CA ALA A 293 4.99 16.94 6.64
C ALA A 293 6.47 16.84 6.29
N VAL A 294 6.95 17.68 5.38
CA VAL A 294 8.33 17.65 4.90
C VAL A 294 9.04 18.94 5.30
N ALA A 295 10.26 18.83 5.82
CA ALA A 295 11.05 20.00 6.20
C ALA A 295 11.26 20.93 5.01
N ASP A 296 11.18 22.22 5.25
CA ASP A 296 11.32 23.29 4.26
C ASP A 296 10.27 23.29 3.14
N MET A 297 9.19 22.47 3.24
CA MET A 297 8.04 22.48 2.34
C MET A 297 6.81 23.04 3.10
N PRO A 298 6.54 24.35 3.00
CA PRO A 298 5.50 25.00 3.79
C PRO A 298 4.12 24.47 3.45
N ASN A 299 3.29 24.21 4.48
CA ASN A 299 1.90 23.83 4.33
C ASN A 299 1.64 22.60 3.44
N LEU A 300 2.68 21.76 3.19
CA LEU A 300 2.58 20.51 2.46
C LEU A 300 2.42 19.33 3.42
N PHE A 301 1.34 18.57 3.25
CA PHE A 301 1.05 17.41 4.06
C PHE A 301 0.74 16.17 3.23
N PHE A 302 1.01 15.00 3.80
CA PHE A 302 0.72 13.69 3.21
C PHE A 302 -0.19 12.86 4.11
N LEU A 303 -1.20 12.25 3.53
CA LEU A 303 -1.94 11.14 4.12
C LEU A 303 -1.36 9.83 3.58
N LEU A 304 -0.98 8.93 4.46
CA LEU A 304 -0.17 7.74 4.15
C LEU A 304 1.16 8.09 3.49
N GLY A 305 1.81 9.13 3.97
CA GLY A 305 3.16 9.49 3.55
C GLY A 305 4.23 8.50 4.03
N PRO A 306 5.51 8.82 3.85
CA PRO A 306 6.63 7.93 4.16
C PRO A 306 6.57 7.35 5.58
N ASN A 307 6.89 6.06 5.71
CA ASN A 307 6.93 5.35 6.99
C ASN A 307 5.63 5.35 7.81
N THR A 308 4.47 5.38 7.15
CA THR A 308 3.16 5.28 7.82
C THR A 308 2.34 4.07 7.41
N GLY A 309 2.87 3.24 6.51
CA GLY A 309 2.27 1.96 6.15
C GLY A 309 2.29 0.96 7.31
N LEU A 310 1.37 0.00 7.29
CA LEU A 310 1.19 -1.00 8.33
C LEU A 310 1.22 -2.42 7.76
N GLY A 311 1.78 -3.35 8.53
CA GLY A 311 1.76 -4.79 8.21
C GLY A 311 0.66 -5.59 8.88
N HIS A 312 -0.07 -5.04 9.87
CA HIS A 312 -0.89 -5.81 10.79
C HIS A 312 -2.34 -5.34 10.98
N THR A 313 -2.64 -4.04 10.80
CA THR A 313 -3.98 -3.49 11.05
C THR A 313 -4.39 -2.49 9.96
N SER A 314 -5.43 -1.71 10.21
CA SER A 314 -6.03 -0.80 9.22
C SER A 314 -5.23 0.49 9.06
N VAL A 315 -4.85 0.80 7.84
CA VAL A 315 -4.23 2.09 7.47
C VAL A 315 -5.19 3.28 7.67
N VAL A 316 -6.51 3.05 7.71
CA VAL A 316 -7.51 4.09 8.00
C VAL A 316 -7.28 4.70 9.37
N PHE A 317 -6.84 3.91 10.37
CA PHE A 317 -6.47 4.42 11.69
C PHE A 317 -5.30 5.43 11.61
N MET A 318 -4.32 5.16 10.75
CA MET A 318 -3.21 6.08 10.49
C MET A 318 -3.70 7.36 9.81
N ILE A 319 -4.56 7.23 8.80
CA ILE A 319 -5.16 8.37 8.08
C ILE A 319 -5.96 9.26 9.04
N GLU A 320 -6.81 8.69 9.89
CA GLU A 320 -7.58 9.44 10.89
C GLU A 320 -6.66 10.22 11.84
N SER A 321 -5.56 9.59 12.28
CA SER A 321 -4.54 10.23 13.12
C SER A 321 -3.84 11.38 12.40
N GLN A 322 -3.55 11.21 11.11
CA GLN A 322 -2.90 12.21 10.27
C GLN A 322 -3.84 13.38 9.95
N ILE A 323 -5.11 13.11 9.65
CA ILE A 323 -6.12 14.15 9.44
C ILE A 323 -6.25 15.04 10.69
N HIS A 324 -6.29 14.41 11.87
CA HIS A 324 -6.31 15.15 13.14
C HIS A 324 -5.07 16.05 13.29
N TYR A 325 -3.88 15.51 13.00
CA TYR A 325 -2.63 16.27 13.09
C TYR A 325 -2.56 17.43 12.09
N VAL A 326 -3.03 17.23 10.87
CA VAL A 326 -3.12 18.30 9.85
C VAL A 326 -4.10 19.39 10.29
N ALA A 327 -5.24 19.03 10.88
CA ALA A 327 -6.19 20.00 11.43
C ALA A 327 -5.57 20.83 12.58
N GLU A 328 -4.80 20.19 13.48
CA GLU A 328 -4.02 20.88 14.52
C GLU A 328 -2.95 21.82 13.93
N ALA A 329 -2.30 21.41 12.83
CA ALA A 329 -1.31 22.24 12.13
C ALA A 329 -1.96 23.49 11.51
N ILE A 330 -3.10 23.35 10.85
CA ILE A 330 -3.87 24.47 10.30
C ILE A 330 -4.30 25.44 11.42
N ALA A 331 -4.87 24.91 12.49
CA ALA A 331 -5.26 25.74 13.65
C ALA A 331 -4.07 26.43 14.34
N ALA A 332 -2.88 25.82 14.30
CA ALA A 332 -1.66 26.42 14.84
C ALA A 332 -1.18 27.62 13.98
N VAL A 333 -1.33 27.56 12.67
CA VAL A 333 -1.04 28.68 11.75
C VAL A 333 -1.96 29.85 12.08
N ASP A 334 -3.25 29.60 12.15
CA ASP A 334 -4.27 30.62 12.49
C ASP A 334 -3.96 31.26 13.86
N LYS A 335 -3.68 30.44 14.88
CA LYS A 335 -3.38 30.90 16.23
C LYS A 335 -2.10 31.75 16.32
N ALA A 336 -1.12 31.44 15.48
CA ALA A 336 0.15 32.18 15.44
C ALA A 336 0.09 33.44 14.58
N ASP A 337 -1.05 33.77 13.99
CA ASP A 337 -1.20 34.83 12.97
C ASP A 337 -0.14 34.69 11.87
N ALA A 338 0.12 33.46 11.46
CA ALA A 338 1.11 33.11 10.44
C ALA A 338 0.42 32.74 9.11
N GLN A 339 1.20 32.72 8.03
CA GLN A 339 0.69 32.28 6.73
C GLN A 339 1.07 30.81 6.43
N ALA A 340 2.18 30.35 6.99
CA ALA A 340 2.66 29.01 6.72
C ALA A 340 3.42 28.39 7.91
N LEU A 341 3.53 27.06 7.90
CA LEU A 341 4.40 26.29 8.76
C LEU A 341 5.08 25.16 7.99
N ALA A 342 6.31 24.85 8.38
CA ALA A 342 7.02 23.65 7.94
C ALA A 342 7.78 23.04 9.12
N PRO A 343 7.95 21.71 9.20
CA PRO A 343 8.83 21.13 10.21
C PRO A 343 10.26 21.59 9.99
N THR A 344 11.00 21.73 11.08
CA THR A 344 12.43 22.00 11.00
C THR A 344 13.17 20.76 10.50
N ARG A 345 14.28 20.97 9.76
CA ARG A 345 15.16 19.87 9.32
C ARG A 345 15.61 19.02 10.52
N THR A 346 16.01 19.66 11.60
CA THR A 346 16.46 18.98 12.83
C THR A 346 15.37 18.05 13.41
N ALA A 347 14.11 18.50 13.45
CA ALA A 347 13.01 17.68 13.96
C ALA A 347 12.71 16.50 13.03
N GLN A 348 12.72 16.71 11.72
CA GLN A 348 12.54 15.66 10.73
C GLN A 348 13.64 14.60 10.81
N ASP A 349 14.90 15.04 10.86
CA ASP A 349 16.07 14.13 10.87
C ASP A 349 16.12 13.33 12.17
N ALA A 350 15.87 13.95 13.31
CA ALA A 350 15.78 13.26 14.60
C ALA A 350 14.68 12.20 14.61
N PHE A 351 13.49 12.54 14.09
CA PHE A 351 12.38 11.59 13.94
C PHE A 351 12.75 10.40 13.06
N ASN A 352 13.34 10.63 11.88
CA ASN A 352 13.68 9.56 10.95
C ASN A 352 14.83 8.69 11.44
N THR A 353 15.83 9.26 12.13
CA THR A 353 16.92 8.51 12.75
C THR A 353 16.38 7.51 13.79
N GLU A 354 15.54 7.98 14.71
CA GLU A 354 14.92 7.11 15.72
C GLU A 354 14.04 6.04 15.09
N LEU A 355 13.26 6.42 14.06
CA LEU A 355 12.40 5.49 13.32
C LEU A 355 13.20 4.36 12.68
N GLN A 356 14.30 4.67 11.99
CA GLN A 356 15.17 3.66 11.35
C GLN A 356 15.86 2.77 12.39
N HIS A 357 16.28 3.34 13.51
CA HIS A 357 16.81 2.55 14.63
C HIS A 357 15.77 1.53 15.14
N GLN A 358 14.51 1.93 15.29
CA GLN A 358 13.44 1.03 15.70
C GLN A 358 13.10 -0.03 14.65
N LEU A 359 13.22 0.28 13.36
CA LEU A 359 12.95 -0.64 12.25
C LEU A 359 14.05 -1.69 12.06
N ALA A 360 15.28 -1.43 12.48
CA ALA A 360 16.43 -2.30 12.25
C ALA A 360 16.21 -3.74 12.73
N GLY A 361 15.54 -3.92 13.88
CA GLY A 361 15.21 -5.25 14.44
C GLY A 361 13.88 -5.84 13.99
N SER A 362 13.13 -5.14 13.15
CA SER A 362 11.81 -5.59 12.69
C SER A 362 11.90 -6.76 11.70
N VAL A 363 10.82 -7.50 11.55
CA VAL A 363 10.74 -8.59 10.57
C VAL A 363 10.91 -8.10 9.13
N TRP A 364 10.60 -6.86 8.85
CA TRP A 364 10.72 -6.28 7.51
C TRP A 364 12.17 -6.14 7.07
N ASN A 365 13.06 -5.85 8.00
CA ASN A 365 14.50 -5.72 7.75
C ASN A 365 15.26 -7.03 7.96
N THR A 366 14.78 -7.93 8.86
CA THR A 366 15.50 -9.13 9.27
C THR A 366 14.88 -10.43 8.75
N GLY A 367 13.74 -10.38 8.10
CA GLY A 367 12.95 -11.56 7.75
C GLY A 367 13.42 -12.37 6.55
N GLY A 368 14.48 -11.96 5.84
CA GLY A 368 15.11 -12.72 4.75
C GLY A 368 14.31 -12.72 3.45
N CYS A 369 13.59 -11.66 3.12
CA CYS A 369 12.89 -11.50 1.85
C CYS A 369 13.28 -10.21 1.14
N SER A 370 13.08 -10.16 -0.18
CA SER A 370 13.05 -8.92 -0.96
C SER A 370 11.62 -8.41 -0.97
N SER A 371 11.38 -7.20 -0.50
CA SER A 371 10.06 -6.57 -0.39
C SER A 371 10.13 -5.12 -0.84
N TRP A 372 9.04 -4.61 -1.42
CA TRP A 372 8.86 -3.19 -1.76
C TRP A 372 8.78 -2.25 -0.53
N TYR A 373 8.89 -2.82 0.67
CA TYR A 373 9.00 -2.03 1.89
C TYR A 373 10.36 -1.31 2.02
N LEU A 374 11.39 -1.88 1.37
CA LEU A 374 12.74 -1.35 1.38
C LEU A 374 13.03 -0.67 0.03
N ASP A 375 13.73 0.45 0.09
CA ASP A 375 14.29 1.10 -1.10
C ASP A 375 15.49 0.29 -1.68
N GLU A 376 16.08 0.78 -2.74
CA GLU A 376 17.25 0.15 -3.39
C GLU A 376 18.48 0.06 -2.50
N HIS A 377 18.57 0.89 -1.47
CA HIS A 377 19.63 0.89 -0.47
C HIS A 377 19.31 0.01 0.76
N GLY A 378 18.17 -0.69 0.75
CA GLY A 378 17.74 -1.55 1.84
C GLY A 378 17.16 -0.79 3.05
N VAL A 379 16.85 0.50 2.91
CA VAL A 379 16.24 1.31 3.96
C VAL A 379 14.72 1.21 3.89
N ASN A 380 14.08 1.00 5.03
CA ASN A 380 12.62 0.93 5.09
C ASN A 380 11.99 2.33 5.05
N ARG A 381 11.44 2.70 3.90
CA ARG A 381 10.78 4.00 3.67
C ARG A 381 9.26 3.94 3.76
N THR A 382 8.70 2.76 4.02
CA THR A 382 7.27 2.52 3.86
C THR A 382 6.53 2.33 5.18
N LEU A 383 7.11 1.57 6.12
CA LEU A 383 6.36 1.07 7.26
C LEU A 383 6.65 1.83 8.56
N TRP A 384 5.61 1.94 9.39
CA TRP A 384 5.70 2.45 10.75
C TRP A 384 6.37 1.41 11.68
N SER A 385 7.23 1.87 12.60
CA SER A 385 8.07 1.04 13.47
C SER A 385 7.38 0.51 14.74
N GLY A 386 6.15 0.92 15.01
CA GLY A 386 5.47 0.65 16.28
C GLY A 386 4.01 0.23 16.13
N MET A 387 3.31 0.21 17.25
CA MET A 387 1.87 0.01 17.33
C MET A 387 1.11 1.25 16.88
N THR A 388 -0.12 1.09 16.37
CA THR A 388 -0.89 2.21 15.87
C THR A 388 -1.32 3.19 16.96
N TRP A 389 -1.58 2.73 18.18
CA TRP A 389 -1.88 3.62 19.31
C TRP A 389 -0.70 4.53 19.69
N GLN A 390 0.56 4.09 19.45
CA GLN A 390 1.74 4.93 19.65
C GLN A 390 1.79 6.06 18.64
N TYR A 391 1.47 5.75 17.35
CA TYR A 391 1.35 6.76 16.32
C TYR A 391 0.25 7.77 16.63
N TRP A 392 -0.93 7.29 16.97
CA TRP A 392 -2.05 8.14 17.40
C TRP A 392 -1.66 9.08 18.55
N ARG A 393 -0.94 8.56 19.57
CA ARG A 393 -0.46 9.39 20.67
C ARG A 393 0.55 10.45 20.20
N ALA A 394 1.47 10.09 19.30
CA ALA A 394 2.50 10.97 18.77
C ALA A 394 1.93 12.07 17.86
N THR A 395 0.76 11.83 17.24
CA THR A 395 0.10 12.76 16.31
C THR A 395 -1.10 13.48 16.93
N ARG A 396 -1.36 13.30 18.23
CA ARG A 396 -2.55 13.89 18.87
C ARG A 396 -2.45 15.41 19.07
N LYS A 397 -1.24 15.95 19.16
CA LYS A 397 -0.99 17.39 19.31
C LYS A 397 0.23 17.79 18.49
N LEU A 398 0.11 18.91 17.81
CA LEU A 398 1.26 19.54 17.17
C LEU A 398 2.22 20.08 18.25
N GLN A 399 3.51 19.83 18.07
CA GLN A 399 4.56 20.40 18.92
C GLN A 399 5.16 21.59 18.17
N ALA A 400 4.76 22.81 18.53
CA ALA A 400 5.17 24.02 17.82
C ALA A 400 6.70 24.22 17.75
N SER A 401 7.44 23.69 18.73
CA SER A 401 8.92 23.72 18.75
C SER A 401 9.59 22.90 17.64
N GLU A 402 8.85 21.96 17.05
CA GLU A 402 9.33 21.15 15.91
C GLU A 402 9.11 21.86 14.55
N TYR A 403 8.42 23.01 14.56
CA TYR A 403 8.01 23.73 13.36
C TYR A 403 8.55 25.16 13.31
N ARG A 404 8.77 25.64 12.10
CA ARG A 404 9.02 27.05 11.79
C ARG A 404 7.74 27.63 11.21
N PHE A 405 7.29 28.74 11.77
CA PHE A 405 6.19 29.56 11.25
C PHE A 405 6.75 30.68 10.39
N SER A 406 6.08 31.04 9.31
CA SER A 406 6.47 32.13 8.41
C SER A 406 5.29 32.96 7.99
N GLY A 407 5.55 34.21 7.57
CA GLY A 407 4.50 35.19 7.27
C GLY A 407 3.72 35.61 8.51
N VAL A 408 4.41 35.71 9.66
CA VAL A 408 3.80 36.20 10.91
C VAL A 408 3.51 37.68 10.78
N GLY A 409 2.25 38.09 11.03
CA GLY A 409 1.86 39.51 11.04
C GLY A 409 2.72 40.29 12.02
N THR A 410 3.31 41.40 11.58
CA THR A 410 3.93 42.39 12.47
C THR A 410 2.79 43.12 13.17
N THR A 411 2.44 42.70 14.40
CA THR A 411 1.59 43.50 15.30
C THR A 411 2.30 44.75 15.78
#